data_dc9f51e31876f126e53b726c991711a7
#
_entry.id   dc9f51e31876f126e53b726c991711a7
#
_cell.length_a   1.000
_cell.length_b   1.000
_cell.length_c   1.000
_cell.angle_alpha   90.00
_cell.angle_beta   90.00
_cell.angle_gamma   90.00
#
_symmetry.space_group_name_H-M   'P 1'
#
loop_
_entity.id
_entity.type
_entity.pdbx_description
1 polymer ?
#
loop_
_entity_poly.entity_id
_entity_poly.type
_entity_poly.pdbx_seq_one_letter_code
_entity_poly.pdbx_strand_id
1 'polypeptide(L)'
;KELKNKGFLLSLCSKNTEKNVRNFLKKKKMELQKNDFILSKINWNEKYDNLNFIVKSLNLRFEDCIFIDDNILEINKVKNKISKINTFHLKNISLAKTLFDNDIRFNKFTVSQDDVKKYRQYKLKYKFTEYISNEQIEPSLLKGLRQKIKIFNCKNSNLKRAEELFNKTNQYNFSLNRYKSNDILNIMSKKNFEIKLFSLKDKFGDHGIIGAYVLEERKDNILISDF
;
A
#
# COMPACT_ATOMS: atom_id res chain seq x y z
N LYS A 1 -8.15 7.43 -14.29
CA LYS A 1 -6.89 8.02 -13.73
C LYS A 1 -7.17 8.94 -12.56
N GLU A 2 -8.24 9.73 -12.60
CA GLU A 2 -8.60 10.68 -11.54
C GLU A 2 -8.69 10.02 -10.16
N LEU A 3 -9.42 8.91 -10.02
CA LEU A 3 -9.48 8.15 -8.77
C LEU A 3 -8.08 7.71 -8.28
N LYS A 4 -7.20 7.29 -9.19
CA LYS A 4 -5.82 6.94 -8.84
C LYS A 4 -5.06 8.15 -8.30
N ASN A 5 -5.24 9.33 -8.91
CA ASN A 5 -4.62 10.57 -8.44
C ASN A 5 -5.19 11.01 -7.08
N LYS A 6 -6.45 10.68 -6.78
CA LYS A 6 -7.05 10.82 -5.45
C LYS A 6 -6.55 9.78 -4.43
N GLY A 7 -5.62 8.87 -4.81
CA GLY A 7 -5.01 7.87 -3.93
C GLY A 7 -5.82 6.57 -3.80
N PHE A 8 -6.81 6.35 -4.66
CA PHE A 8 -7.52 5.07 -4.72
C PHE A 8 -6.65 4.00 -5.37
N LEU A 9 -6.67 2.80 -4.79
CA LEU A 9 -6.03 1.62 -5.35
C LEU A 9 -6.97 0.97 -6.36
N LEU A 10 -6.53 0.83 -7.60
CA LEU A 10 -7.34 0.21 -8.65
C LEU A 10 -6.98 -1.27 -8.79
N SER A 11 -7.98 -2.12 -8.81
CA SER A 11 -7.86 -3.54 -9.14
C SER A 11 -8.87 -3.91 -10.21
N LEU A 12 -8.55 -4.90 -11.02
CA LEU A 12 -9.41 -5.35 -12.12
C LEU A 12 -9.97 -6.74 -11.81
N CYS A 13 -11.30 -6.84 -11.79
CA CYS A 13 -12.04 -8.09 -11.63
C CYS A 13 -12.98 -8.25 -12.82
N SER A 14 -12.69 -9.19 -13.74
CA SER A 14 -13.44 -9.31 -14.99
C SER A 14 -13.66 -10.76 -15.39
N LYS A 15 -14.90 -11.11 -15.76
CA LYS A 15 -15.24 -12.37 -16.44
C LYS A 15 -14.91 -12.22 -17.91
N ASN A 16 -13.68 -12.56 -18.30
CA ASN A 16 -13.18 -12.44 -19.67
C ASN A 16 -11.91 -13.29 -19.84
N THR A 17 -11.41 -13.39 -21.06
CA THR A 17 -10.06 -13.94 -21.31
C THR A 17 -8.99 -12.88 -21.10
N GLU A 18 -7.89 -13.28 -20.47
CA GLU A 18 -6.79 -12.34 -20.17
C GLU A 18 -6.21 -11.71 -21.44
N LYS A 19 -6.15 -12.47 -22.53
CA LYS A 19 -5.67 -12.01 -23.86
C LYS A 19 -6.51 -10.82 -24.36
N ASN A 20 -7.84 -10.94 -24.29
CA ASN A 20 -8.75 -9.89 -24.76
C ASN A 20 -8.59 -8.60 -23.96
N VAL A 21 -8.57 -8.73 -22.63
CA VAL A 21 -8.40 -7.56 -21.74
C VAL A 21 -7.04 -6.91 -21.93
N ARG A 22 -5.96 -7.71 -22.06
CA ARG A 22 -4.62 -7.18 -22.34
C ARG A 22 -4.55 -6.43 -23.66
N ASN A 23 -5.18 -6.96 -24.71
CA ASN A 23 -5.22 -6.30 -26.03
C ASN A 23 -6.01 -5.01 -25.97
N PHE A 24 -7.14 -5.00 -25.22
CA PHE A 24 -7.93 -3.79 -25.00
C PHE A 24 -7.14 -2.70 -24.29
N LEU A 25 -6.46 -3.03 -23.18
CA LEU A 25 -5.66 -2.08 -22.39
C LEU A 25 -4.42 -1.56 -23.14
N LYS A 26 -3.95 -2.25 -24.19
CA LYS A 26 -2.84 -1.79 -25.04
C LYS A 26 -3.24 -0.77 -26.09
N LYS A 27 -4.52 -0.55 -26.35
CA LYS A 27 -4.97 0.41 -27.35
C LYS A 27 -4.53 1.83 -26.96
N LYS A 28 -3.92 2.58 -27.88
CA LYS A 28 -3.36 3.93 -27.63
C LYS A 28 -4.38 4.94 -27.07
N LYS A 29 -5.66 4.75 -27.32
CA LYS A 29 -6.75 5.63 -26.84
C LYS A 29 -7.20 5.33 -25.41
N MET A 30 -6.71 4.24 -24.78
CA MET A 30 -7.09 3.89 -23.41
C MET A 30 -6.30 4.72 -22.40
N GLU A 31 -7.02 5.42 -21.55
CA GLU A 31 -6.41 6.20 -20.45
C GLU A 31 -5.81 5.30 -19.36
N LEU A 32 -6.44 4.14 -19.09
CA LEU A 32 -5.95 3.15 -18.13
C LEU A 32 -5.16 2.07 -18.85
N GLN A 33 -3.99 1.77 -18.29
CA GLN A 33 -3.10 0.70 -18.77
C GLN A 33 -2.96 -0.39 -17.71
N LYS A 34 -2.40 -1.56 -18.08
CA LYS A 34 -2.16 -2.67 -17.15
C LYS A 34 -1.46 -2.24 -15.85
N ASN A 35 -0.51 -1.30 -15.95
CA ASN A 35 0.26 -0.83 -14.81
C ASN A 35 -0.53 0.10 -13.87
N ASP A 36 -1.75 0.51 -14.24
CA ASP A 36 -2.62 1.30 -13.38
C ASP A 36 -3.40 0.42 -12.39
N PHE A 37 -3.39 -0.87 -12.57
CA PHE A 37 -4.01 -1.83 -11.65
C PHE A 37 -2.92 -2.50 -10.78
N ILE A 38 -3.19 -2.58 -9.47
CA ILE A 38 -2.30 -3.26 -8.53
C ILE A 38 -2.37 -4.76 -8.75
N LEU A 39 -3.59 -5.28 -8.85
CA LEU A 39 -3.89 -6.68 -9.01
C LEU A 39 -5.06 -6.84 -9.99
N SER A 40 -4.95 -7.85 -10.84
CA SER A 40 -6.00 -8.16 -11.81
C SER A 40 -6.37 -9.64 -11.73
N LYS A 41 -7.66 -9.92 -11.60
CA LYS A 41 -8.26 -11.25 -11.73
C LYS A 41 -9.19 -11.24 -12.93
N ILE A 42 -8.70 -11.86 -14.01
CA ILE A 42 -9.39 -11.94 -15.30
C ILE A 42 -9.54 -13.42 -15.62
N ASN A 43 -10.71 -13.95 -15.35
CA ASN A 43 -11.08 -15.35 -15.56
C ASN A 43 -12.59 -15.49 -15.53
N TRP A 44 -13.12 -16.70 -15.68
CA TRP A 44 -14.54 -17.00 -15.69
C TRP A 44 -15.10 -17.44 -14.32
N ASN A 45 -14.27 -17.39 -13.28
CA ASN A 45 -14.73 -17.67 -11.91
C ASN A 45 -15.73 -16.60 -11.43
N GLU A 46 -16.47 -16.92 -10.37
CA GLU A 46 -17.38 -15.95 -9.78
C GLU A 46 -16.62 -14.71 -9.26
N LYS A 47 -17.22 -13.53 -9.49
CA LYS A 47 -16.54 -12.26 -9.13
C LYS A 47 -16.30 -12.13 -7.62
N TYR A 48 -17.21 -12.67 -6.79
CA TYR A 48 -17.01 -12.65 -5.34
C TYR A 48 -15.78 -13.46 -4.89
N ASP A 49 -15.43 -14.58 -5.56
CA ASP A 49 -14.21 -15.34 -5.25
C ASP A 49 -12.97 -14.56 -5.66
N ASN A 50 -13.00 -13.94 -6.85
CA ASN A 50 -11.93 -13.08 -7.33
C ASN A 50 -11.72 -11.86 -6.42
N LEU A 51 -12.81 -11.24 -5.91
CA LEU A 51 -12.75 -10.14 -4.96
C LEU A 51 -12.19 -10.58 -3.60
N ASN A 52 -12.59 -11.74 -3.08
CA ASN A 52 -12.01 -12.32 -1.87
C ASN A 52 -10.50 -12.48 -2.01
N PHE A 53 -10.03 -12.98 -3.15
CA PHE A 53 -8.61 -13.11 -3.42
C PHE A 53 -7.92 -11.74 -3.47
N ILE A 54 -8.47 -10.76 -4.19
CA ILE A 54 -7.89 -9.42 -4.33
C ILE A 54 -7.75 -8.74 -2.96
N VAL A 55 -8.83 -8.70 -2.18
CA VAL A 55 -8.89 -8.02 -0.89
C VAL A 55 -7.92 -8.65 0.11
N LYS A 56 -7.90 -9.99 0.21
CA LYS A 56 -6.96 -10.73 1.07
C LYS A 56 -5.51 -10.54 0.65
N SER A 57 -5.21 -10.63 -0.65
CA SER A 57 -3.84 -10.46 -1.18
C SER A 57 -3.27 -9.07 -0.93
N LEU A 58 -4.13 -8.05 -0.89
CA LEU A 58 -3.74 -6.68 -0.60
C LEU A 58 -3.83 -6.33 0.89
N ASN A 59 -4.27 -7.28 1.72
CA ASN A 59 -4.50 -7.09 3.17
C ASN A 59 -5.38 -5.86 3.45
N LEU A 60 -6.51 -5.78 2.75
CA LEU A 60 -7.52 -4.73 2.90
C LEU A 60 -8.74 -5.27 3.65
N ARG A 61 -9.58 -4.38 4.16
CA ARG A 61 -10.91 -4.73 4.67
C ARG A 61 -11.93 -4.55 3.55
N PHE A 62 -13.00 -5.35 3.58
CA PHE A 62 -14.06 -5.24 2.57
C PHE A 62 -14.78 -3.90 2.63
N GLU A 63 -14.94 -3.34 3.82
CA GLU A 63 -15.56 -2.03 4.04
C GLU A 63 -14.80 -0.88 3.35
N ASP A 64 -13.50 -1.04 3.15
CA ASP A 64 -12.65 -0.05 2.49
C ASP A 64 -12.63 -0.22 0.95
N CYS A 65 -13.39 -1.19 0.42
CA CYS A 65 -13.42 -1.52 -0.99
C CYS A 65 -14.78 -1.15 -1.62
N ILE A 66 -14.73 -0.72 -2.87
CA ILE A 66 -15.92 -0.47 -3.68
C ILE A 66 -15.84 -1.35 -4.93
N PHE A 67 -16.78 -2.24 -5.09
CA PHE A 67 -16.94 -3.04 -6.30
C PHE A 67 -17.87 -2.32 -7.28
N ILE A 68 -17.37 -2.06 -8.47
CA ILE A 68 -18.08 -1.35 -9.54
C ILE A 68 -18.31 -2.31 -10.68
N ASP A 69 -19.56 -2.43 -11.12
CA ASP A 69 -19.94 -3.29 -12.25
C ASP A 69 -21.15 -2.71 -12.99
N ASP A 70 -21.24 -2.99 -14.29
CA ASP A 70 -22.39 -2.61 -15.13
C ASP A 70 -23.52 -3.67 -15.09
N ASN A 71 -23.21 -4.88 -14.66
CA ASN A 71 -24.17 -5.97 -14.53
C ASN A 71 -24.75 -6.04 -13.12
N ILE A 72 -26.03 -5.71 -12.99
CA ILE A 72 -26.76 -5.76 -11.71
C ILE A 72 -26.76 -7.15 -11.07
N LEU A 73 -26.74 -8.23 -11.86
CA LEU A 73 -26.72 -9.59 -11.34
C LEU A 73 -25.38 -9.87 -10.62
N GLU A 74 -24.27 -9.42 -11.18
CA GLU A 74 -22.95 -9.53 -10.53
C GLU A 74 -22.89 -8.68 -9.25
N ILE A 75 -23.42 -7.46 -9.27
CA ILE A 75 -23.56 -6.61 -8.08
C ILE A 75 -24.33 -7.33 -6.97
N ASN A 76 -25.50 -7.90 -7.29
CA ASN A 76 -26.33 -8.60 -6.31
C ASN A 76 -25.66 -9.86 -5.78
N LYS A 77 -25.00 -10.66 -6.63
CA LYS A 77 -24.24 -11.84 -6.20
C LYS A 77 -23.14 -11.46 -5.22
N VAL A 78 -22.36 -10.43 -5.55
CA VAL A 78 -21.27 -9.95 -4.68
C VAL A 78 -21.80 -9.44 -3.35
N LYS A 79 -22.86 -8.62 -3.36
CA LYS A 79 -23.46 -8.06 -2.14
C LYS A 79 -24.00 -9.17 -1.22
N ASN A 80 -24.61 -10.20 -1.79
CA ASN A 80 -25.15 -11.32 -1.03
C ASN A 80 -24.06 -12.20 -0.41
N LYS A 81 -22.90 -12.36 -1.09
CA LYS A 81 -21.80 -13.22 -0.61
C LYS A 81 -20.81 -12.47 0.25
N ILE A 82 -20.65 -11.16 0.05
CA ILE A 82 -19.72 -10.29 0.79
C ILE A 82 -20.50 -9.08 1.29
N SER A 83 -21.27 -9.26 2.37
CA SER A 83 -22.18 -8.22 2.90
C SER A 83 -21.49 -6.90 3.26
N LYS A 84 -20.21 -6.95 3.58
CA LYS A 84 -19.42 -5.78 4.04
C LYS A 84 -18.79 -4.96 2.91
N ILE A 85 -18.81 -5.44 1.66
CA ILE A 85 -18.25 -4.70 0.54
C ILE A 85 -19.23 -3.63 0.03
N ASN A 86 -18.72 -2.43 -0.22
CA ASN A 86 -19.50 -1.41 -0.90
C ASN A 86 -19.65 -1.78 -2.37
N THR A 87 -20.83 -1.65 -2.91
CA THR A 87 -21.13 -1.92 -4.33
C THR A 87 -21.62 -0.68 -5.03
N PHE A 88 -21.27 -0.54 -6.31
CA PHE A 88 -21.71 0.55 -7.16
C PHE A 88 -22.14 0.01 -8.52
N HIS A 89 -23.44 0.12 -8.85
CA HIS A 89 -23.97 -0.29 -10.14
C HIS A 89 -23.84 0.83 -11.15
N LEU A 90 -22.94 0.68 -12.12
CA LEU A 90 -22.70 1.65 -13.17
C LEU A 90 -23.58 1.39 -14.40
N LYS A 91 -24.84 1.82 -14.34
CA LYS A 91 -25.82 1.63 -15.43
C LYS A 91 -25.42 2.29 -16.75
N ASN A 92 -24.79 3.46 -16.66
CA ASN A 92 -24.45 4.26 -17.83
C ASN A 92 -23.02 4.79 -17.72
N ILE A 93 -22.15 4.33 -18.59
CA ILE A 93 -20.72 4.70 -18.60
C ILE A 93 -20.52 6.20 -18.90
N SER A 94 -21.39 6.79 -19.74
CA SER A 94 -21.27 8.23 -20.07
C SER A 94 -21.49 9.14 -18.84
N LEU A 95 -22.25 8.68 -17.86
CA LEU A 95 -22.52 9.39 -16.62
C LEU A 95 -21.53 9.04 -15.50
N ALA A 96 -20.58 8.13 -15.74
CA ALA A 96 -19.68 7.62 -14.72
C ALA A 96 -18.94 8.74 -13.99
N LYS A 97 -18.45 9.75 -14.72
CA LYS A 97 -17.73 10.88 -14.12
C LYS A 97 -18.62 11.65 -13.14
N THR A 98 -19.79 12.06 -13.58
CA THR A 98 -20.75 12.80 -12.74
C THR A 98 -21.18 12.00 -11.51
N LEU A 99 -21.39 10.68 -11.67
CA LEU A 99 -21.75 9.80 -10.56
C LEU A 99 -20.61 9.68 -9.53
N PHE A 100 -19.36 9.56 -9.99
CA PHE A 100 -18.20 9.50 -9.09
C PHE A 100 -17.94 10.83 -8.39
N ASP A 101 -18.18 11.96 -9.04
CA ASP A 101 -17.99 13.28 -8.45
C ASP A 101 -19.05 13.59 -7.39
N ASN A 102 -20.26 13.05 -7.54
CA ASN A 102 -21.38 13.27 -6.61
C ASN A 102 -21.46 12.25 -5.47
N ASP A 103 -20.77 11.13 -5.54
CA ASP A 103 -20.79 10.11 -4.49
C ASP A 103 -19.63 10.34 -3.52
N ILE A 104 -19.97 10.58 -2.24
CA ILE A 104 -19.00 10.86 -1.17
C ILE A 104 -17.93 9.76 -1.03
N ARG A 105 -18.24 8.52 -1.40
CA ARG A 105 -17.30 7.39 -1.34
C ARG A 105 -16.11 7.56 -2.28
N PHE A 106 -16.23 8.35 -3.35
CA PHE A 106 -15.17 8.68 -4.31
C PHE A 106 -14.53 10.04 -4.06
N ASN A 107 -14.99 10.77 -3.03
CA ASN A 107 -14.47 12.07 -2.68
C ASN A 107 -13.54 11.96 -1.47
N LYS A 108 -12.34 12.49 -1.64
CA LYS A 108 -11.34 12.60 -0.59
C LYS A 108 -11.09 14.08 -0.33
N PHE A 109 -11.31 14.54 0.91
CA PHE A 109 -11.17 15.94 1.28
C PHE A 109 -9.75 16.48 1.10
N THR A 110 -8.76 15.61 1.31
CA THR A 110 -7.34 15.97 1.11
C THR A 110 -6.60 14.79 0.48
N VAL A 111 -5.82 15.07 -0.57
CA VAL A 111 -4.90 14.09 -1.16
C VAL A 111 -3.49 14.47 -0.71
N SER A 112 -2.88 13.63 0.13
CA SER A 112 -1.50 13.82 0.57
C SER A 112 -0.51 13.24 -0.45
N GLN A 113 0.73 13.71 -0.42
CA GLN A 113 1.81 13.07 -1.20
C GLN A 113 1.99 11.58 -0.85
N ASP A 114 1.65 11.20 0.38
CA ASP A 114 1.72 9.82 0.83
C ASP A 114 0.63 8.94 0.21
N ASP A 115 -0.52 9.50 -0.15
CA ASP A 115 -1.56 8.76 -0.87
C ASP A 115 -1.11 8.35 -2.27
N VAL A 116 -0.35 9.19 -2.95
CA VAL A 116 0.24 8.85 -4.26
C VAL A 116 1.31 7.77 -4.10
N LYS A 117 2.09 7.81 -3.01
CA LYS A 117 3.10 6.77 -2.69
C LYS A 117 2.47 5.43 -2.31
N LYS A 118 1.27 5.43 -1.71
CA LYS A 118 0.55 4.20 -1.31
C LYS A 118 0.41 3.20 -2.44
N TYR A 119 0.03 3.65 -3.64
CA TYR A 119 -0.09 2.76 -4.80
C TYR A 119 1.20 1.96 -5.02
N ARG A 120 2.36 2.64 -5.01
CA ARG A 120 3.66 2.01 -5.20
C ARG A 120 3.98 1.02 -4.08
N GLN A 121 3.73 1.40 -2.82
CA GLN A 121 3.96 0.55 -1.65
C GLN A 121 3.11 -0.72 -1.68
N TYR A 122 1.81 -0.62 -1.99
CA TYR A 122 0.93 -1.78 -2.13
C TYR A 122 1.38 -2.70 -3.27
N LYS A 123 1.80 -2.14 -4.40
CA LYS A 123 2.30 -2.92 -5.53
C LYS A 123 3.59 -3.68 -5.19
N LEU A 124 4.51 -3.04 -4.46
CA LEU A 124 5.73 -3.68 -3.98
C LEU A 124 5.42 -4.79 -2.98
N LYS A 125 4.55 -4.51 -2.00
CA LYS A 125 4.12 -5.49 -1.00
C LYS A 125 3.47 -6.70 -1.65
N TYR A 126 2.57 -6.50 -2.61
CA TYR A 126 1.93 -7.60 -3.33
C TYR A 126 2.95 -8.48 -4.07
N LYS A 127 3.87 -7.87 -4.83
CA LYS A 127 4.94 -8.61 -5.51
C LYS A 127 5.83 -9.40 -4.56
N PHE A 128 6.15 -8.83 -3.41
CA PHE A 128 6.93 -9.48 -2.37
C PHE A 128 6.17 -10.68 -1.79
N THR A 129 4.89 -10.53 -1.45
CA THR A 129 4.06 -11.62 -0.92
C THR A 129 3.90 -12.74 -1.96
N GLU A 130 3.64 -12.40 -3.23
CA GLU A 130 3.55 -13.37 -4.32
C GLU A 130 4.86 -14.16 -4.51
N TYR A 131 6.00 -13.49 -4.39
CA TYR A 131 7.30 -14.14 -4.47
C TYR A 131 7.53 -15.14 -3.33
N ILE A 132 7.23 -14.73 -2.08
CA ILE A 132 7.39 -15.61 -0.91
C ILE A 132 6.42 -16.79 -0.95
N SER A 133 5.17 -16.59 -1.40
CA SER A 133 4.18 -17.67 -1.45
C SER A 133 4.47 -18.75 -2.50
N ASN A 134 5.27 -18.43 -3.50
CA ASN A 134 5.63 -19.34 -4.59
C ASN A 134 6.96 -20.10 -4.35
N GLU A 135 7.71 -19.74 -3.31
CA GLU A 135 8.98 -20.38 -2.98
C GLU A 135 8.95 -20.91 -1.52
N GLN A 136 9.62 -22.02 -1.27
CA GLN A 136 9.86 -22.49 0.10
C GLN A 136 10.76 -21.46 0.82
N ILE A 137 10.47 -21.21 2.11
CA ILE A 137 11.23 -20.24 2.91
C ILE A 137 12.59 -20.85 3.26
N GLU A 138 13.55 -20.70 2.37
CA GLU A 138 14.94 -21.06 2.58
C GLU A 138 15.84 -19.81 2.69
N PRO A 139 17.04 -19.92 3.29
CA PRO A 139 18.03 -18.83 3.34
C PRO A 139 18.40 -18.28 1.95
N SER A 140 18.30 -19.10 0.90
CA SER A 140 18.46 -18.75 -0.50
C SER A 140 17.44 -17.70 -0.98
N LEU A 141 16.21 -17.72 -0.43
CA LEU A 141 15.15 -16.78 -0.73
C LEU A 141 15.55 -15.34 -0.35
N LEU A 142 16.11 -15.16 0.85
CA LEU A 142 16.56 -13.85 1.33
C LEU A 142 17.68 -13.29 0.45
N LYS A 143 18.65 -14.13 0.05
CA LYS A 143 19.69 -13.73 -0.92
C LYS A 143 19.09 -13.33 -2.26
N GLY A 144 18.08 -14.05 -2.73
CA GLY A 144 17.36 -13.77 -3.97
C GLY A 144 16.60 -12.44 -3.97
N LEU A 145 16.29 -11.86 -2.81
CA LEU A 145 15.66 -10.54 -2.68
C LEU A 145 16.63 -9.41 -2.99
N ARG A 146 17.95 -9.63 -2.89
CA ARG A 146 18.99 -8.59 -3.09
C ARG A 146 18.74 -7.35 -2.26
N GLN A 147 18.39 -7.55 -0.99
CA GLN A 147 18.08 -6.47 -0.05
C GLN A 147 19.30 -5.60 0.22
N LYS A 148 19.11 -4.29 0.19
CA LYS A 148 20.10 -3.28 0.57
C LYS A 148 19.48 -2.37 1.61
N ILE A 149 20.11 -2.30 2.78
CA ILE A 149 19.73 -1.40 3.87
C ILE A 149 20.72 -0.23 3.84
N LYS A 150 20.19 0.99 3.94
CA LYS A 150 20.99 2.21 4.12
C LYS A 150 20.58 2.84 5.43
N ILE A 151 21.57 3.04 6.33
CA ILE A 151 21.39 3.69 7.62
C ILE A 151 21.94 5.12 7.52
N PHE A 152 21.22 6.09 8.09
CA PHE A 152 21.59 7.49 8.07
C PHE A 152 20.96 8.26 9.24
N ASN A 153 21.54 9.40 9.58
CA ASN A 153 21.05 10.25 10.67
C ASN A 153 19.69 10.87 10.32
N CYS A 154 18.79 10.97 11.29
CA CYS A 154 17.57 11.74 11.18
C CYS A 154 17.92 13.22 10.95
N LYS A 155 17.19 13.86 10.05
CA LYS A 155 17.29 15.30 9.73
C LYS A 155 15.91 15.93 9.81
N ASN A 156 15.82 17.25 9.85
CA ASN A 156 14.53 17.96 9.87
C ASN A 156 13.60 17.56 8.71
N SER A 157 14.18 17.26 7.53
CA SER A 157 13.41 16.79 6.36
C SER A 157 12.72 15.43 6.56
N ASN A 158 13.19 14.61 7.51
CA ASN A 158 12.69 13.26 7.79
C ASN A 158 11.88 13.17 9.09
N LEU A 159 11.70 14.30 9.78
CA LEU A 159 11.12 14.36 11.13
C LEU A 159 9.72 13.72 11.21
N LYS A 160 8.83 14.11 10.30
CA LYS A 160 7.47 13.55 10.22
C LYS A 160 7.48 12.03 10.01
N ARG A 161 8.43 11.54 9.21
CA ARG A 161 8.56 10.11 8.96
C ARG A 161 9.08 9.36 10.17
N ALA A 162 10.03 9.94 10.91
CA ALA A 162 10.51 9.38 12.17
C ALA A 162 9.38 9.31 13.21
N GLU A 163 8.61 10.40 13.39
CA GLU A 163 7.42 10.43 14.25
C GLU A 163 6.41 9.34 13.87
N GLU A 164 6.12 9.17 12.59
CA GLU A 164 5.22 8.11 12.13
C GLU A 164 5.72 6.70 12.51
N LEU A 165 7.02 6.44 12.37
CA LEU A 165 7.60 5.13 12.66
C LEU A 165 7.53 4.81 14.14
N PHE A 166 7.94 5.72 15.01
CA PHE A 166 7.85 5.52 16.46
C PHE A 166 6.41 5.39 16.97
N ASN A 167 5.43 5.99 16.29
CA ASN A 167 4.04 5.97 16.75
C ASN A 167 3.17 4.88 16.13
N LYS A 168 3.49 4.39 14.92
CA LYS A 168 2.69 3.39 14.21
C LYS A 168 3.08 1.95 14.50
N THR A 169 4.29 1.70 14.99
CA THR A 169 4.81 0.35 15.18
C THR A 169 4.54 -0.15 16.58
N ASN A 170 3.54 -1.02 16.76
CA ASN A 170 3.29 -1.68 18.06
C ASN A 170 4.09 -2.98 18.20
N GLN A 171 4.39 -3.66 17.10
CA GLN A 171 4.99 -4.99 17.11
C GLN A 171 6.50 -4.99 17.38
N TYR A 172 7.19 -3.92 16.99
CA TYR A 172 8.65 -3.77 17.13
C TYR A 172 9.05 -2.55 17.97
N ASN A 173 8.11 -1.89 18.64
CA ASN A 173 8.40 -0.83 19.58
C ASN A 173 8.54 -1.45 20.99
N PHE A 174 9.76 -1.85 21.33
CA PHE A 174 10.05 -2.55 22.58
C PHE A 174 9.94 -1.65 23.81
N SER A 175 10.21 -0.35 23.68
CA SER A 175 10.13 0.62 24.76
C SER A 175 8.72 1.14 24.99
N LEU A 176 7.81 0.95 24.02
CA LEU A 176 6.45 1.53 23.99
C LEU A 176 6.44 3.07 24.00
N ASN A 177 7.57 3.71 23.87
CA ASN A 177 7.67 5.16 23.83
C ASN A 177 7.01 5.72 22.56
N ARG A 178 6.37 6.87 22.70
CA ARG A 178 5.72 7.63 21.64
C ARG A 178 6.37 9.00 21.55
N TYR A 179 6.81 9.37 20.36
CA TYR A 179 7.53 10.62 20.13
C TYR A 179 6.74 11.53 19.19
N LYS A 180 6.55 12.78 19.61
CA LYS A 180 6.12 13.87 18.73
C LYS A 180 7.36 14.48 18.07
N SER A 181 7.16 15.25 17.01
CA SER A 181 8.25 15.91 16.30
C SER A 181 9.15 16.76 17.24
N ASN A 182 8.58 17.41 18.24
CA ASN A 182 9.35 18.20 19.22
C ASN A 182 10.22 17.32 20.12
N ASP A 183 9.75 16.14 20.51
CA ASP A 183 10.52 15.20 21.34
C ASP A 183 11.72 14.69 20.54
N ILE A 184 11.52 14.39 19.26
CA ILE A 184 12.58 13.97 18.35
C ILE A 184 13.63 15.07 18.19
N LEU A 185 13.22 16.33 18.01
CA LEU A 185 14.14 17.48 17.95
C LEU A 185 14.93 17.65 19.24
N ASN A 186 14.28 17.49 20.40
CA ASN A 186 14.92 17.54 21.70
C ASN A 186 15.98 16.45 21.87
N ILE A 187 15.71 15.22 21.40
CA ILE A 187 16.69 14.13 21.42
C ILE A 187 17.85 14.47 20.49
N MET A 188 17.57 14.94 19.26
CA MET A 188 18.60 15.31 18.29
C MET A 188 19.52 16.47 18.75
N SER A 189 19.07 17.30 19.67
CA SER A 189 19.88 18.40 20.23
C SER A 189 20.86 17.96 21.32
N LYS A 190 20.72 16.77 21.88
CA LYS A 190 21.58 16.23 22.93
C LYS A 190 22.83 15.61 22.32
N LYS A 191 24.02 15.92 22.86
CA LYS A 191 25.31 15.47 22.30
C LYS A 191 25.53 13.95 22.34
N ASN A 192 24.96 13.29 23.33
CA ASN A 192 25.11 11.86 23.55
C ASN A 192 23.97 11.01 22.97
N PHE A 193 23.09 11.61 22.16
CA PHE A 193 22.00 10.90 21.49
C PHE A 193 22.06 11.08 19.99
N GLU A 194 21.75 10.01 19.27
CA GLU A 194 21.58 10.03 17.82
C GLU A 194 20.29 9.29 17.43
N ILE A 195 19.56 9.85 16.49
CA ILE A 195 18.43 9.14 15.87
C ILE A 195 18.86 8.67 14.49
N LYS A 196 18.88 7.36 14.32
CA LYS A 196 19.17 6.72 13.04
C LYS A 196 17.88 6.29 12.37
N LEU A 197 17.81 6.50 11.06
CA LEU A 197 16.79 5.98 10.19
C LEU A 197 17.39 4.95 9.26
N PHE A 198 16.62 3.95 8.88
CA PHE A 198 17.06 3.00 7.87
C PHE A 198 16.01 2.84 6.77
N SER A 199 16.50 2.81 5.54
CA SER A 199 15.71 2.56 4.35
C SER A 199 16.05 1.20 3.77
N LEU A 200 15.08 0.58 3.12
CA LEU A 200 15.20 -0.71 2.47
C LEU A 200 14.96 -0.56 0.97
N LYS A 201 15.83 -1.17 0.19
CA LYS A 201 15.65 -1.38 -1.25
C LYS A 201 15.88 -2.86 -1.56
N ASP A 202 15.05 -3.43 -2.42
CA ASP A 202 15.18 -4.80 -2.88
C ASP A 202 15.00 -4.93 -4.40
N LYS A 203 14.97 -6.15 -4.93
CA LYS A 203 14.75 -6.40 -6.37
C LYS A 203 13.40 -5.89 -6.90
N PHE A 204 12.40 -5.68 -6.04
CA PHE A 204 11.10 -5.18 -6.43
C PHE A 204 11.05 -3.66 -6.44
N GLY A 205 11.90 -3.00 -5.66
CA GLY A 205 12.02 -1.54 -5.64
C GLY A 205 12.47 -0.94 -4.33
N ASP A 206 12.22 0.35 -4.19
CA ASP A 206 12.56 1.15 -3.03
C ASP A 206 11.34 1.26 -2.10
N HIS A 207 11.47 0.72 -0.89
CA HIS A 207 10.45 0.74 0.16
C HIS A 207 10.48 2.03 0.99
N GLY A 208 11.48 2.89 0.77
CA GLY A 208 11.69 4.12 1.54
C GLY A 208 12.21 3.86 2.94
N ILE A 209 11.94 4.78 3.85
CA ILE A 209 12.35 4.69 5.26
C ILE A 209 11.38 3.76 5.98
N ILE A 210 11.90 2.63 6.50
CA ILE A 210 11.11 1.55 7.08
C ILE A 210 11.28 1.42 8.59
N GLY A 211 12.30 2.05 9.18
CA GLY A 211 12.53 1.98 10.62
C GLY A 211 13.36 3.14 11.13
N ALA A 212 13.30 3.31 12.45
CA ALA A 212 14.02 4.31 13.20
C ALA A 212 14.48 3.71 14.54
N TYR A 213 15.60 4.18 15.06
CA TYR A 213 16.06 3.84 16.41
C TYR A 213 16.86 4.98 17.02
N VAL A 214 16.88 5.01 18.35
CA VAL A 214 17.60 5.98 19.15
C VAL A 214 18.83 5.32 19.73
N LEU A 215 19.99 5.94 19.52
CA LEU A 215 21.25 5.57 20.15
C LEU A 215 21.55 6.53 21.28
N GLU A 216 21.96 6.00 22.41
CA GLU A 216 22.51 6.71 23.55
C GLU A 216 23.98 6.33 23.71
N GLU A 217 24.89 7.27 23.54
CA GLU A 217 26.31 7.07 23.80
C GLU A 217 26.59 7.20 25.32
N ARG A 218 27.14 6.16 25.90
CA ARG A 218 27.58 6.08 27.29
C ARG A 218 29.09 5.90 27.35
N LYS A 219 29.69 6.12 28.52
CA LYS A 219 31.15 6.08 28.69
C LYS A 219 31.84 4.86 28.07
N ASP A 220 31.24 3.68 28.22
CA ASP A 220 31.86 2.41 27.83
C ASP A 220 31.06 1.63 26.77
N ASN A 221 29.89 2.12 26.37
CA ASN A 221 29.02 1.41 25.41
C ASN A 221 28.06 2.36 24.69
N ILE A 222 27.45 1.84 23.64
CA ILE A 222 26.34 2.48 22.93
C ILE A 222 25.09 1.65 23.19
N LEU A 223 24.05 2.28 23.70
CA LEU A 223 22.75 1.66 23.95
C LEU A 223 21.77 2.00 22.82
N ILE A 224 21.05 1.01 22.34
CA ILE A 224 19.82 1.26 21.57
C ILE A 224 18.70 1.45 22.60
N SER A 225 18.31 2.69 22.87
CA SER A 225 17.32 3.01 23.89
C SER A 225 15.90 2.79 23.40
N ASP A 226 15.67 3.01 22.09
CA ASP A 226 14.36 2.85 21.44
C ASP A 226 14.54 2.29 20.02
N PHE A 227 13.57 1.44 19.60
CA PHE A 227 13.58 0.83 18.28
C PHE A 227 12.16 0.68 17.74
#